data_2cff68fc6453e2cfb850c018075c931d
#
_entry.id   2cff68fc6453e2cfb850c018075c931d
#
_cell.length_a   1.000
_cell.length_b   1.000
_cell.length_c   1.000
_cell.angle_alpha   90.00
_cell.angle_beta   90.00
_cell.angle_gamma   90.00
#
_symmetry.space_group_name_H-M   'P 1'
#
loop_
_entity.id
_entity.type
_entity.pdbx_description
1 polymer ?
#
loop_
_entity_poly.entity_id
_entity_poly.type
_entity_poly.pdbx_seq_one_letter_code
_entity_poly.pdbx_strand_id
1 'polypeptide(L)'
;MSRVAAFVNVNRSEAVELATELIQWIESSGHICVLIGDSASAVNREDLAICESEIDQSIDLAVALGGDGSILYMVREVSDFGVPVMGINLGRMGYLTEVEPTLAQLRMQEFFEGKHTIEERMRLEVLIDGEESPLRALNEVVIEKNDTGRTVRLALDINDDFFM
;
A
#
# COMPACT_ATOMS: atom_id res chain seq x y z
N MET A 1 22.53 0.31 1.44
CA MET A 1 21.80 -0.98 1.35
C MET A 1 20.41 -0.68 1.93
N SER A 2 19.37 -0.81 1.14
CA SER A 2 17.98 -0.51 1.56
C SER A 2 17.15 -1.78 1.61
N ARG A 3 16.12 -1.79 2.45
CA ARG A 3 15.13 -2.86 2.59
C ARG A 3 13.83 -2.44 1.92
N VAL A 4 13.40 -3.20 0.94
CA VAL A 4 12.20 -2.94 0.13
C VAL A 4 11.15 -3.98 0.45
N ALA A 5 9.96 -3.54 0.85
CA ALA A 5 8.80 -4.41 0.98
C ALA A 5 7.95 -4.34 -0.29
N ALA A 6 7.58 -5.47 -0.89
CA ALA A 6 6.75 -5.49 -2.07
C ALA A 6 5.45 -6.26 -1.84
N PHE A 7 4.36 -5.69 -2.37
CA PHE A 7 3.05 -6.33 -2.50
C PHE A 7 2.71 -6.49 -3.97
N VAL A 8 2.31 -7.68 -4.36
CA VAL A 8 1.98 -8.05 -5.74
C VAL A 8 0.51 -8.40 -5.85
N ASN A 9 -0.20 -7.75 -6.75
CA ASN A 9 -1.56 -8.17 -7.08
C ASN A 9 -1.54 -9.50 -7.83
N VAL A 10 -1.68 -10.58 -7.10
CA VAL A 10 -1.58 -11.96 -7.62
C VAL A 10 -2.63 -12.33 -8.68
N ASN A 11 -3.71 -11.54 -8.79
CA ASN A 11 -4.74 -11.73 -9.81
C ASN A 11 -4.34 -11.17 -11.19
N ARG A 12 -3.14 -10.61 -11.32
CA ARG A 12 -2.59 -10.06 -12.56
C ARG A 12 -1.26 -10.71 -12.89
N SER A 13 -1.22 -11.45 -14.01
CA SER A 13 0.01 -12.11 -14.46
C SER A 13 1.16 -11.12 -14.71
N GLU A 14 0.83 -9.93 -15.25
CA GLU A 14 1.82 -8.89 -15.51
C GLU A 14 2.46 -8.36 -14.22
N ALA A 15 1.71 -8.36 -13.09
CA ALA A 15 2.26 -7.96 -11.79
C ALA A 15 3.25 -9.00 -11.27
N VAL A 16 2.93 -10.28 -11.43
CA VAL A 16 3.79 -11.40 -11.01
C VAL A 16 5.08 -11.44 -11.83
N GLU A 17 4.97 -11.26 -13.15
CA GLU A 17 6.13 -11.21 -14.05
C GLU A 17 7.06 -10.04 -13.69
N LEU A 18 6.52 -8.82 -13.61
CA LEU A 18 7.29 -7.65 -13.23
C LEU A 18 7.90 -7.76 -11.82
N ALA A 19 7.16 -8.31 -10.87
CA ALA A 19 7.68 -8.54 -9.52
C ALA A 19 8.91 -9.45 -9.54
N THR A 20 8.89 -10.53 -10.32
CA THR A 20 10.03 -11.44 -10.46
C THR A 20 11.27 -10.72 -11.00
N GLU A 21 11.09 -9.86 -12.01
CA GLU A 21 12.17 -9.05 -12.57
C GLU A 21 12.72 -8.03 -11.55
N LEU A 22 11.81 -7.33 -10.86
CA LEU A 22 12.20 -6.32 -9.86
C LEU A 22 12.91 -6.92 -8.65
N ILE A 23 12.48 -8.08 -8.16
CA ILE A 23 13.14 -8.79 -7.06
C ILE A 23 14.59 -9.11 -7.45
N GLN A 24 14.82 -9.70 -8.62
CA GLN A 24 16.17 -10.01 -9.11
C GLN A 24 17.03 -8.74 -9.22
N TRP A 25 16.45 -7.66 -9.71
CA TRP A 25 17.14 -6.38 -9.84
C TRP A 25 17.48 -5.77 -8.48
N ILE A 26 16.55 -5.77 -7.52
CA ILE A 26 16.77 -5.28 -6.15
C ILE A 26 17.94 -6.03 -5.49
N GLU A 27 17.90 -7.36 -5.54
CA GLU A 27 18.94 -8.21 -4.95
C GLU A 27 20.31 -8.02 -5.64
N SER A 28 20.33 -7.96 -6.97
CA SER A 28 21.58 -7.74 -7.73
C SER A 28 22.17 -6.36 -7.52
N SER A 29 21.35 -5.38 -7.16
CA SER A 29 21.75 -4.01 -6.80
C SER A 29 22.23 -3.88 -5.35
N GLY A 30 22.28 -4.99 -4.59
CA GLY A 30 22.76 -5.03 -3.21
C GLY A 30 21.74 -4.53 -2.18
N HIS A 31 20.45 -4.53 -2.53
CA HIS A 31 19.34 -4.23 -1.62
C HIS A 31 18.66 -5.51 -1.16
N ILE A 32 17.83 -5.41 -0.13
CA ILE A 32 17.05 -6.52 0.42
C ILE A 32 15.61 -6.36 -0.04
N CYS A 33 15.03 -7.43 -0.60
CA CYS A 33 13.60 -7.50 -0.89
C CYS A 33 12.90 -8.39 0.13
N VAL A 34 11.71 -7.97 0.58
CA VAL A 34 10.78 -8.78 1.37
C VAL A 34 9.38 -8.69 0.77
N LEU A 35 8.59 -9.73 0.93
CA LEU A 35 7.28 -9.86 0.29
C LEU A 35 6.17 -9.97 1.33
N ILE A 36 5.09 -9.22 1.13
CA ILE A 36 3.96 -9.15 2.04
C ILE A 36 2.75 -9.88 1.44
N GLY A 37 1.97 -10.54 2.29
CA GLY A 37 0.77 -11.28 1.89
C GLY A 37 1.10 -12.48 1.00
N ASP A 38 0.24 -12.75 0.02
CA ASP A 38 0.40 -13.89 -0.90
C ASP A 38 1.46 -13.67 -1.98
N SER A 39 2.16 -12.53 -1.95
CA SER A 39 3.14 -12.14 -2.97
C SER A 39 4.27 -13.15 -3.12
N ALA A 40 4.77 -13.68 -2.02
CA ALA A 40 5.89 -14.63 -2.00
C ALA A 40 5.55 -15.93 -2.74
N SER A 41 4.39 -16.51 -2.45
CA SER A 41 3.92 -17.72 -3.14
C SER A 41 3.67 -17.48 -4.63
N ALA A 42 3.15 -16.30 -4.98
CA ALA A 42 2.86 -15.97 -6.38
C ALA A 42 4.12 -15.89 -7.26
N VAL A 43 5.25 -15.49 -6.69
CA VAL A 43 6.53 -15.39 -7.40
C VAL A 43 7.48 -16.56 -7.08
N ASN A 44 7.03 -17.58 -6.34
CA ASN A 44 7.82 -18.73 -5.88
C ASN A 44 9.09 -18.33 -5.10
N ARG A 45 8.97 -17.32 -4.22
CA ARG A 45 10.04 -16.82 -3.37
C ARG A 45 9.58 -16.75 -1.90
N GLU A 46 9.17 -17.90 -1.36
CA GLU A 46 8.73 -18.04 0.03
C GLU A 46 9.83 -17.66 1.03
N ASP A 47 11.09 -17.71 0.61
CA ASP A 47 12.25 -17.25 1.36
C ASP A 47 12.23 -15.74 1.67
N LEU A 48 11.48 -14.95 0.90
CA LEU A 48 11.33 -13.50 1.07
C LEU A 48 10.07 -13.11 1.85
N ALA A 49 9.22 -14.07 2.21
CA ALA A 49 7.97 -13.79 2.91
C ALA A 49 8.22 -13.20 4.29
N ILE A 50 7.49 -12.14 4.62
CA ILE A 50 7.39 -11.61 5.98
C ILE A 50 5.94 -11.57 6.42
N CYS A 51 5.69 -11.73 7.71
CA CYS A 51 4.36 -11.52 8.29
C CYS A 51 4.16 -10.06 8.69
N GLU A 52 2.89 -9.67 8.90
CA GLU A 52 2.54 -8.28 9.26
C GLU A 52 3.27 -7.79 10.51
N SER A 53 3.53 -8.67 11.48
CA SER A 53 4.26 -8.32 12.71
C SER A 53 5.77 -8.05 12.51
N GLU A 54 6.30 -8.34 11.32
CA GLU A 54 7.69 -8.06 10.95
C GLU A 54 7.83 -6.78 10.11
N ILE A 55 6.70 -6.11 9.85
CA ILE A 55 6.67 -4.80 9.20
C ILE A 55 7.03 -3.76 10.26
N ASP A 56 8.10 -3.05 10.02
CA ASP A 56 8.62 -2.02 10.92
C ASP A 56 9.34 -0.90 10.14
N GLN A 57 9.88 0.05 10.88
CA GLN A 57 10.64 1.18 10.32
C GLN A 57 12.00 0.81 9.71
N SER A 58 12.39 -0.47 9.68
CA SER A 58 13.58 -0.93 8.95
C SER A 58 13.32 -1.06 7.44
N ILE A 59 12.06 -0.95 7.02
CA ILE A 59 11.68 -0.88 5.60
C ILE A 59 11.90 0.55 5.11
N ASP A 60 12.75 0.72 4.10
CA ASP A 60 13.05 2.03 3.52
C ASP A 60 12.02 2.43 2.44
N LEU A 61 11.47 1.45 1.73
CA LEU A 61 10.51 1.66 0.65
C LEU A 61 9.51 0.52 0.59
N ALA A 62 8.24 0.85 0.44
CA ALA A 62 7.19 -0.11 0.13
C ALA A 62 6.74 0.05 -1.33
N VAL A 63 6.66 -1.06 -2.07
CA VAL A 63 6.30 -1.07 -3.49
C VAL A 63 5.03 -1.87 -3.69
N ALA A 64 4.00 -1.25 -4.26
CA ALA A 64 2.74 -1.89 -4.60
C ALA A 64 2.65 -2.10 -6.12
N LEU A 65 2.64 -3.37 -6.56
CA LEU A 65 2.47 -3.73 -7.96
C LEU A 65 1.01 -4.08 -8.26
N GLY A 66 0.31 -3.14 -8.92
CA GLY A 66 -1.12 -3.33 -9.23
C GLY A 66 -1.82 -2.04 -9.62
N GLY A 67 -2.95 -1.77 -8.99
CA GLY A 67 -3.71 -0.52 -9.12
C GLY A 67 -3.85 0.18 -7.77
N ASP A 68 -4.77 1.15 -7.69
CA ASP A 68 -5.01 1.92 -6.47
C ASP A 68 -5.32 1.05 -5.24
N GLY A 69 -6.09 -0.05 -5.42
CA GLY A 69 -6.36 -1.00 -4.34
C GLY A 69 -5.09 -1.64 -3.74
N SER A 70 -4.05 -1.86 -4.56
CA SER A 70 -2.76 -2.38 -4.08
C SER A 70 -2.01 -1.35 -3.25
N ILE A 71 -2.11 -0.07 -3.63
CA ILE A 71 -1.55 1.04 -2.82
C ILE A 71 -2.30 1.17 -1.50
N LEU A 72 -3.63 1.14 -1.53
CA LEU A 72 -4.44 1.23 -0.30
C LEU A 72 -4.10 0.10 0.68
N TYR A 73 -3.91 -1.11 0.17
CA TYR A 73 -3.44 -2.24 0.99
C TYR A 73 -2.06 -1.93 1.58
N MET A 74 -1.08 -1.56 0.76
CA MET A 74 0.28 -1.30 1.21
C MET A 74 0.35 -0.14 2.22
N VAL A 75 -0.40 0.94 1.98
CA VAL A 75 -0.48 2.07 2.92
C VAL A 75 -1.01 1.63 4.27
N ARG A 76 -2.02 0.76 4.30
CA ARG A 76 -2.56 0.22 5.55
C ARG A 76 -1.49 -0.53 6.35
N GLU A 77 -0.66 -1.31 5.68
CA GLU A 77 0.37 -2.14 6.32
C GLU A 77 1.57 -1.31 6.84
N VAL A 78 1.99 -0.27 6.10
CA VAL A 78 3.29 0.37 6.39
C VAL A 78 3.21 1.80 6.91
N SER A 79 2.08 2.46 6.80
CA SER A 79 1.99 3.91 7.06
C SER A 79 2.20 4.32 8.52
N ASP A 80 1.96 3.43 9.47
CA ASP A 80 2.19 3.71 10.89
C ASP A 80 3.69 3.74 11.25
N PHE A 81 4.53 3.23 10.36
CA PHE A 81 5.98 3.25 10.47
C PHE A 81 6.63 4.39 9.67
N GLY A 82 5.84 5.22 8.98
CA GLY A 82 6.35 6.33 8.17
C GLY A 82 7.07 5.90 6.89
N VAL A 83 6.85 4.67 6.44
CA VAL A 83 7.49 4.11 5.23
C VAL A 83 6.84 4.71 3.98
N PRO A 84 7.62 5.29 3.04
CA PRO A 84 7.10 5.77 1.77
C PRO A 84 6.60 4.63 0.89
N VAL A 85 5.53 4.89 0.15
CA VAL A 85 4.90 3.91 -0.75
C VAL A 85 5.04 4.34 -2.20
N MET A 86 5.54 3.45 -3.06
CA MET A 86 5.60 3.60 -4.51
C MET A 86 4.60 2.67 -5.18
N GLY A 87 3.66 3.23 -5.93
CA GLY A 87 2.67 2.45 -6.69
C GLY A 87 3.08 2.27 -8.15
N ILE A 88 3.21 1.02 -8.60
CA ILE A 88 3.47 0.68 -10.01
C ILE A 88 2.16 0.28 -10.65
N ASN A 89 1.74 1.07 -11.65
CA ASN A 89 0.44 0.91 -12.30
C ASN A 89 0.47 -0.20 -13.36
N LEU A 90 -0.23 -1.28 -13.09
CA LEU A 90 -0.39 -2.41 -14.00
C LEU A 90 -1.83 -2.50 -14.55
N GLY A 91 -2.48 -1.39 -14.75
CA GLY A 91 -3.87 -1.38 -15.21
C GLY A 91 -4.29 -0.05 -15.82
N ARG A 92 -5.55 0.30 -15.60
CA ARG A 92 -6.03 1.64 -15.96
C ARG A 92 -5.39 2.66 -15.04
N MET A 93 -5.05 3.82 -15.58
CA MET A 93 -4.52 4.93 -14.79
C MET A 93 -5.47 5.23 -13.63
N GLY A 94 -4.95 5.10 -12.41
CA GLY A 94 -5.65 5.41 -11.17
C GLY A 94 -5.30 6.82 -10.68
N TYR A 95 -5.73 7.14 -9.48
CA TYR A 95 -5.42 8.41 -8.80
C TYR A 95 -4.20 8.31 -7.89
N LEU A 96 -3.79 7.08 -7.53
CA LEU A 96 -2.73 6.82 -6.57
C LEU A 96 -1.49 6.18 -7.21
N THR A 97 -1.66 5.42 -8.30
CA THR A 97 -0.54 4.77 -8.99
C THR A 97 0.07 5.71 -10.03
N GLU A 98 1.35 6.09 -9.84
CA GLU A 98 2.01 7.10 -10.69
C GLU A 98 3.14 6.53 -11.56
N VAL A 99 3.68 5.36 -11.19
CA VAL A 99 4.84 4.78 -11.88
C VAL A 99 4.40 3.79 -12.94
N GLU A 100 4.80 4.02 -14.18
CA GLU A 100 4.64 3.04 -15.25
C GLU A 100 5.59 1.85 -15.05
N PRO A 101 5.19 0.61 -15.42
CA PRO A 101 6.01 -0.59 -15.28
C PRO A 101 7.41 -0.44 -15.87
N THR A 102 7.50 0.17 -17.03
CA THR A 102 8.76 0.41 -17.76
C THR A 102 9.73 1.35 -17.03
N LEU A 103 9.23 2.17 -16.12
CA LEU A 103 10.01 3.12 -15.33
C LEU A 103 10.27 2.63 -13.90
N ALA A 104 9.78 1.46 -13.51
CA ALA A 104 9.84 0.98 -12.14
C ALA A 104 11.28 0.93 -11.59
N GLN A 105 12.20 0.29 -12.31
CA GLN A 105 13.61 0.20 -11.89
C GLN A 105 14.27 1.58 -11.80
N LEU A 106 14.01 2.45 -12.77
CA LEU A 106 14.56 3.82 -12.77
C LEU A 106 14.09 4.61 -11.55
N ARG A 107 12.79 4.58 -11.25
CA ARG A 107 12.23 5.30 -10.09
C ARG A 107 12.71 4.76 -8.76
N MET A 108 12.86 3.44 -8.66
CA MET A 108 13.46 2.82 -7.47
C MET A 108 14.93 3.21 -7.32
N GLN A 109 15.69 3.25 -8.41
CA GLN A 109 17.08 3.70 -8.39
C GLN A 109 17.18 5.18 -7.96
N GLU A 110 16.35 6.06 -8.51
CA GLU A 110 16.26 7.46 -8.10
C GLU A 110 15.93 7.59 -6.60
N PHE A 111 15.06 6.73 -6.08
CA PHE A 111 14.77 6.66 -4.66
C PHE A 111 16.02 6.31 -3.84
N PHE A 112 16.74 5.25 -4.19
CA PHE A 112 17.95 4.83 -3.48
C PHE A 112 19.08 5.85 -3.54
N GLU A 113 19.12 6.66 -4.60
CA GLU A 113 20.08 7.74 -4.77
C GLU A 113 19.65 9.07 -4.08
N GLY A 114 18.47 9.08 -3.43
CA GLY A 114 17.93 10.29 -2.81
C GLY A 114 17.46 11.36 -3.81
N LYS A 115 17.22 10.98 -5.07
CA LYS A 115 16.76 11.84 -6.16
C LYS A 115 15.26 11.72 -6.40
N HIS A 116 14.48 11.77 -5.34
CA HIS A 116 13.03 11.62 -5.40
C HIS A 116 12.34 12.73 -4.61
N THR A 117 11.03 12.86 -4.85
CA THR A 117 10.14 13.69 -4.04
C THR A 117 9.10 12.80 -3.41
N ILE A 118 8.79 13.03 -2.14
CA ILE A 118 7.72 12.34 -1.42
C ILE A 118 6.54 13.30 -1.32
N GLU A 119 5.37 12.85 -1.76
CA GLU A 119 4.10 13.54 -1.52
C GLU A 119 3.50 13.04 -0.21
N GLU A 120 3.27 13.94 0.71
CA GLU A 120 2.57 13.63 1.96
C GLU A 120 1.06 13.73 1.74
N ARG A 121 0.34 12.71 2.17
CA ARG A 121 -1.12 12.64 2.07
C ARG A 121 -1.75 12.48 3.45
N MET A 122 -2.80 13.27 3.70
CA MET A 122 -3.61 13.16 4.90
C MET A 122 -4.36 11.83 4.94
N ARG A 123 -4.46 11.23 6.13
CA ARG A 123 -5.32 10.07 6.37
C ARG A 123 -6.47 10.46 7.30
N LEU A 124 -7.59 9.78 7.16
CA LEU A 124 -8.70 9.84 8.10
C LEU A 124 -8.46 8.82 9.22
N GLU A 125 -8.68 9.23 10.46
CA GLU A 125 -8.76 8.33 11.60
C GLU A 125 -10.21 8.22 12.05
N VAL A 126 -10.66 6.99 12.27
CA VAL A 126 -12.04 6.66 12.62
C VAL A 126 -12.05 5.95 13.96
N LEU A 127 -12.75 6.53 14.91
CA LEU A 127 -13.01 5.93 16.20
C LEU A 127 -14.43 5.37 16.22
N ILE A 128 -14.59 4.13 16.62
CA ILE A 128 -15.90 3.48 16.75
C ILE A 128 -16.07 3.14 18.23
N ASP A 129 -17.17 3.58 18.80
CA ASP A 129 -17.48 3.28 20.19
C ASP A 129 -17.54 1.77 20.44
N GLY A 130 -16.74 1.31 21.41
CA GLY A 130 -16.61 -0.11 21.73
C GLY A 130 -15.48 -0.86 21.01
N GLU A 131 -14.79 -0.23 20.05
CA GLU A 131 -13.57 -0.78 19.44
C GLU A 131 -12.32 -0.27 20.18
N GLU A 132 -11.32 -1.15 20.36
CA GLU A 132 -10.10 -0.81 21.09
C GLU A 132 -9.09 -0.01 20.26
N SER A 133 -9.15 -0.13 18.94
CA SER A 133 -8.17 0.47 18.02
C SER A 133 -8.84 1.33 16.96
N PRO A 134 -8.27 2.49 16.60
CA PRO A 134 -8.76 3.30 15.51
C PRO A 134 -8.59 2.59 14.15
N LEU A 135 -9.54 2.80 13.27
CA LEU A 135 -9.40 2.47 11.86
C LEU A 135 -8.80 3.67 11.12
N ARG A 136 -8.05 3.41 10.03
CA ARG A 136 -7.46 4.47 9.21
C ARG A 136 -7.75 4.27 7.74
N ALA A 137 -8.07 5.35 7.07
CA ALA A 137 -8.36 5.37 5.64
C ALA A 137 -7.56 6.45 4.92
N LEU A 138 -7.07 6.16 3.71
CA LEU A 138 -6.38 7.12 2.86
C LEU A 138 -7.38 7.96 2.04
N ASN A 139 -8.46 7.34 1.56
CA ASN A 139 -9.44 8.01 0.69
C ASN A 139 -10.68 8.44 1.47
N GLU A 140 -11.54 7.49 1.81
CA GLU A 140 -12.85 7.74 2.42
C GLU A 140 -13.22 6.68 3.45
N VAL A 141 -14.17 7.03 4.28
CA VAL A 141 -14.86 6.13 5.21
C VAL A 141 -16.29 5.98 4.75
N VAL A 142 -16.73 4.76 4.53
CA VAL A 142 -18.07 4.46 4.06
C VAL A 142 -18.90 3.89 5.21
N ILE A 143 -20.05 4.51 5.48
CA ILE A 143 -21.02 4.01 6.44
C ILE A 143 -22.17 3.40 5.64
N GLU A 144 -22.27 2.10 5.67
CA GLU A 144 -23.29 1.37 4.94
C GLU A 144 -24.34 0.76 5.86
N LYS A 145 -25.53 0.64 5.33
CA LYS A 145 -26.61 -0.08 5.96
C LYS A 145 -26.44 -1.59 5.81
N ASN A 146 -26.46 -2.30 6.90
CA ASN A 146 -26.26 -3.75 6.91
C ASN A 146 -27.48 -4.55 6.40
N ASP A 147 -28.73 -4.08 6.66
CA ASP A 147 -29.96 -4.76 6.27
C ASP A 147 -30.71 -4.07 5.13
N THR A 148 -31.20 -4.81 4.16
CA THR A 148 -32.07 -4.31 3.12
C THR A 148 -33.49 -4.01 3.67
N GLY A 149 -34.11 -2.93 3.20
CA GLY A 149 -35.54 -2.63 3.46
C GLY A 149 -35.84 -1.72 4.66
N ARG A 150 -34.88 -1.33 5.49
CA ARG A 150 -35.09 -0.39 6.62
C ARG A 150 -34.44 0.97 6.36
N THR A 151 -35.06 2.04 6.85
CA THR A 151 -34.48 3.38 6.83
C THR A 151 -33.49 3.52 7.98
N VAL A 152 -32.30 4.04 7.68
CA VAL A 152 -31.32 4.45 8.69
C VAL A 152 -31.39 5.97 8.81
N ARG A 153 -31.37 6.47 10.03
CA ARG A 153 -31.22 7.90 10.31
C ARG A 153 -29.83 8.12 10.86
N LEU A 154 -29.11 9.05 10.27
CA LEU A 154 -27.80 9.49 10.71
C LEU A 154 -27.92 10.90 11.27
N ALA A 155 -27.22 11.19 12.35
CA ALA A 155 -26.96 12.54 12.81
C ALA A 155 -25.48 12.83 12.56
N LEU A 156 -25.19 13.99 12.02
CA LEU A 156 -23.83 14.41 11.70
C LEU A 156 -23.53 15.72 12.38
N ASP A 157 -22.49 15.74 13.17
CA ASP A 157 -21.92 16.92 13.78
C ASP A 157 -20.52 17.16 13.19
N ILE A 158 -20.18 18.39 12.89
CA ILE A 158 -18.87 18.80 12.39
C ILE A 158 -18.35 19.91 13.30
N ASN A 159 -17.22 19.68 13.97
CA ASN A 159 -16.62 20.61 14.92
C ASN A 159 -17.61 21.04 16.02
N ASP A 160 -18.37 20.10 16.57
CA ASP A 160 -19.41 20.28 17.57
C ASP A 160 -20.66 21.05 17.08
N ASP A 161 -20.75 21.37 15.80
CA ASP A 161 -21.93 21.96 15.19
C ASP A 161 -22.76 20.88 14.49
N PHE A 162 -24.05 20.79 14.84
CA PHE A 162 -25.00 19.88 14.18
C PHE A 162 -25.18 20.27 12.71
N PHE A 163 -24.94 19.33 11.82
CA PHE A 163 -25.00 19.56 10.38
C PHE A 163 -26.28 18.99 9.74
N MET A 164 -26.68 17.75 10.08
CA MET A 164 -27.93 17.10 9.62
C MET A 164 -28.35 15.96 10.53
#